data_65e7cccf02df6cf8ead05ef2881788f4
#
_entry.id   65e7cccf02df6cf8ead05ef2881788f4
#
_cell.length_a   1.000
_cell.length_b   1.000
_cell.length_c   1.000
_cell.angle_alpha   90.00
_cell.angle_beta   90.00
_cell.angle_gamma   90.00
#
_symmetry.space_group_name_H-M   'P 1'
#
loop_
_entity.id
_entity.type
_entity.pdbx_description
1 polymer ?
#
loop_
_entity_poly.entity_id
_entity_poly.type
_entity_poly.pdbx_seq_one_letter_code
_entity_poly.pdbx_strand_id
1 'polypeptide(L)'
;STQGYSSAASDVYKRQERNNPFRRGNRNDLALKLGRVAGSKGFSPDEMEKLISLFSDRYASGDFTAEDIRQRVVAGYQFVECLPKEQKEPARGQKGVRVTYTPVCGSNEDDAPEVVLEKNDELRADAPYIPDTVFASLPDFLIRCCRYTSDKRERDMALLGCLNSCSAIFPYVSFLYKRSLYSPHFYLASVAAAGAGKGIMAFTAILLDPTQEYYDQIRRANKKAYEQALLGWDSEQQQARREKRLPDINLKPEEPKDQYLKISATTSKSRLIEHLATAGEVGCCMATTEINTMVSSLGQDCGKYEDILCKAAHHEEVSSSYKVDGEPIVVKHPHLALNIAGTQEQFYIFFRSLEVGLFSRFAFYTRQQSQKWESCAPGDEQVDLRGYFQSLGKELLEMHKVLLESPTLVTFSPAQWQLHTTLFSELLRRVLLEGRDSSGSLIRRAGLLGMRLAAILTIFRKWEDYRYAKEYCCTDADFRMAMDIVLSLIHISEPTRRTP
;
A
#
# COMPACT_ATOMS: atom_id res chain seq x y z
N SER A 1 -17.73 45.95 16.58
CA SER A 1 -17.27 44.55 16.63
C SER A 1 -17.94 43.62 15.63
N THR A 2 -18.61 44.13 14.62
CA THR A 2 -19.33 43.37 13.58
C THR A 2 -18.49 43.05 12.32
N GLN A 3 -17.29 43.60 12.19
CA GLN A 3 -16.39 43.34 11.05
C GLN A 3 -15.56 42.07 11.16
N GLY A 4 -15.34 41.49 12.35
CA GLY A 4 -14.50 40.32 12.54
C GLY A 4 -15.18 38.98 12.20
N TYR A 5 -16.49 38.91 12.29
CA TYR A 5 -17.25 37.66 12.04
C TYR A 5 -17.57 37.39 10.57
N SER A 6 -17.60 38.45 9.74
CA SER A 6 -17.78 38.34 8.27
C SER A 6 -16.56 37.66 7.60
N SER A 7 -15.39 37.63 8.28
CA SER A 7 -14.17 37.07 7.70
C SER A 7 -14.15 35.54 7.81
N ALA A 8 -14.66 34.94 8.88
CA ALA A 8 -14.56 33.50 9.12
C ALA A 8 -15.30 32.64 8.08
N ALA A 9 -16.56 33.03 7.75
CA ALA A 9 -17.35 32.33 6.71
C ALA A 9 -16.71 32.51 5.32
N SER A 10 -16.26 33.75 5.01
CA SER A 10 -15.53 34.03 3.78
C SER A 10 -14.23 33.30 3.66
N ASP A 11 -13.48 33.14 4.77
CA ASP A 11 -12.20 32.42 4.79
C ASP A 11 -12.37 30.92 4.64
N VAL A 12 -13.41 30.33 5.29
CA VAL A 12 -13.74 28.91 5.11
C VAL A 12 -14.12 28.62 3.68
N TYR A 13 -14.99 29.48 3.11
CA TYR A 13 -15.43 29.37 1.74
C TYR A 13 -14.27 29.46 0.75
N LYS A 14 -13.44 30.50 0.83
CA LYS A 14 -12.27 30.70 -0.05
C LYS A 14 -11.25 29.58 0.07
N ARG A 15 -11.05 29.04 1.27
CA ARG A 15 -10.13 27.92 1.51
C ARG A 15 -10.64 26.62 0.90
N GLN A 16 -11.96 26.35 0.99
CA GLN A 16 -12.56 25.16 0.37
C GLN A 16 -12.58 25.24 -1.16
N GLU A 17 -12.84 26.43 -1.71
CA GLU A 17 -12.81 26.67 -3.14
C GLU A 17 -11.41 26.47 -3.75
N ARG A 18 -10.35 26.91 -3.06
CA ARG A 18 -8.97 26.68 -3.48
C ARG A 18 -8.56 25.22 -3.45
N ASN A 19 -9.04 24.47 -2.46
CA ASN A 19 -8.67 23.07 -2.28
C ASN A 19 -9.50 22.10 -3.13
N ASN A 20 -10.68 22.50 -3.59
CA ASN A 20 -11.58 21.70 -4.40
C ASN A 20 -12.30 22.60 -5.41
N PRO A 21 -11.77 22.83 -6.61
CA PRO A 21 -12.44 23.65 -7.61
C PRO A 21 -13.80 23.05 -7.96
N PHE A 22 -14.80 23.91 -8.01
CA PHE A 22 -16.17 23.54 -8.29
C PHE A 22 -16.31 22.99 -9.72
N ARG A 23 -16.74 21.73 -9.85
CA ARG A 23 -17.03 21.08 -11.13
C ARG A 23 -18.43 20.45 -11.09
N ARG A 24 -19.06 20.31 -12.26
CA ARG A 24 -20.46 19.81 -12.39
C ARG A 24 -20.69 18.43 -11.71
N GLY A 25 -19.65 17.60 -11.53
CA GLY A 25 -19.74 16.29 -10.91
C GLY A 25 -19.54 16.22 -9.38
N ASN A 26 -19.09 17.32 -8.72
CA ASN A 26 -18.75 17.29 -7.28
C ASN A 26 -19.51 18.34 -6.42
N ARG A 27 -20.57 18.96 -6.96
CA ARG A 27 -21.33 20.05 -6.30
C ARG A 27 -21.93 19.64 -4.96
N ASN A 28 -22.55 18.46 -4.92
CA ASN A 28 -23.18 17.92 -3.72
C ASN A 28 -22.15 17.66 -2.62
N ASP A 29 -21.00 17.08 -2.97
CA ASP A 29 -19.92 16.77 -2.03
C ASP A 29 -19.29 18.02 -1.46
N LEU A 30 -19.12 19.06 -2.29
CA LEU A 30 -18.54 20.32 -1.83
C LEU A 30 -19.46 21.05 -0.85
N ALA A 31 -20.77 21.10 -1.11
CA ALA A 31 -21.74 21.68 -0.19
C ALA A 31 -21.80 20.93 1.15
N LEU A 32 -21.77 19.59 1.12
CA LEU A 32 -21.71 18.75 2.31
C LEU A 32 -20.43 19.01 3.12
N LYS A 33 -19.28 19.15 2.45
CA LYS A 33 -17.99 19.47 3.06
C LYS A 33 -17.96 20.81 3.74
N LEU A 34 -18.57 21.83 3.12
CA LEU A 34 -18.70 23.15 3.73
C LEU A 34 -19.46 23.09 5.05
N GLY A 35 -20.55 22.31 5.10
CA GLY A 35 -21.31 22.11 6.33
C GLY A 35 -20.49 21.44 7.43
N ARG A 36 -19.74 20.39 7.10
CA ARG A 36 -18.86 19.69 8.07
C ARG A 36 -17.77 20.60 8.62
N VAL A 37 -17.13 21.41 7.78
CA VAL A 37 -16.11 22.37 8.22
C VAL A 37 -16.70 23.46 9.11
N ALA A 38 -17.88 23.94 8.79
CA ALA A 38 -18.59 24.93 9.62
C ALA A 38 -18.98 24.34 10.99
N GLY A 39 -19.49 23.09 11.02
CA GLY A 39 -19.80 22.37 12.26
C GLY A 39 -18.57 22.13 13.13
N SER A 40 -17.43 21.75 12.53
CA SER A 40 -16.17 21.56 13.28
C SER A 40 -15.59 22.85 13.86
N LYS A 41 -15.93 23.98 13.26
CA LYS A 41 -15.54 25.33 13.74
C LYS A 41 -16.55 25.96 14.69
N GLY A 42 -17.69 25.31 14.93
CA GLY A 42 -18.72 25.79 15.84
C GLY A 42 -19.45 27.03 15.31
N PHE A 43 -19.74 27.11 14.01
CA PHE A 43 -20.45 28.22 13.43
C PHE A 43 -21.85 28.37 14.06
N SER A 44 -22.22 29.62 14.32
CA SER A 44 -23.56 29.96 14.74
C SER A 44 -24.57 29.84 13.58
N PRO A 45 -25.87 29.73 13.84
CA PRO A 45 -26.92 29.73 12.78
C PRO A 45 -26.80 30.89 11.78
N ASP A 46 -26.46 32.08 12.28
CA ASP A 46 -26.31 33.28 11.42
C ASP A 46 -25.06 33.16 10.51
N GLU A 47 -23.99 32.57 11.00
CA GLU A 47 -22.77 32.33 10.20
C GLU A 47 -23.01 31.24 9.16
N MET A 48 -23.82 30.24 9.50
CA MET A 48 -24.22 29.17 8.56
C MET A 48 -25.07 29.74 7.43
N GLU A 49 -26.06 30.62 7.73
CA GLU A 49 -26.90 31.28 6.72
C GLU A 49 -26.04 32.13 5.76
N LYS A 50 -25.07 32.88 6.28
CA LYS A 50 -24.12 33.64 5.47
C LYS A 50 -23.26 32.74 4.57
N LEU A 51 -22.80 31.60 5.08
CA LEU A 51 -22.03 30.64 4.31
C LEU A 51 -22.85 30.03 3.18
N ILE A 52 -24.12 29.67 3.46
CA ILE A 52 -25.07 29.14 2.48
C ILE A 52 -25.37 30.18 1.39
N SER A 53 -25.64 31.42 1.79
CA SER A 53 -25.91 32.52 0.84
C SER A 53 -24.72 32.76 -0.09
N LEU A 54 -23.50 32.91 0.46
CA LEU A 54 -22.28 33.12 -0.33
C LEU A 54 -22.02 31.98 -1.34
N PHE A 55 -22.31 30.74 -0.95
CA PHE A 55 -22.14 29.62 -1.83
C PHE A 55 -23.25 29.51 -2.87
N SER A 56 -24.49 29.82 -2.48
CA SER A 56 -25.64 29.80 -3.37
C SER A 56 -25.56 30.91 -4.44
N ASP A 57 -25.14 32.10 -4.06
CA ASP A 57 -25.00 33.26 -4.98
C ASP A 57 -24.02 32.95 -6.12
N ARG A 58 -23.07 32.08 -5.87
CA ARG A 58 -22.03 31.78 -6.85
C ARG A 58 -22.28 30.51 -7.64
N TYR A 59 -22.93 29.50 -7.06
CA TYR A 59 -22.98 28.14 -7.63
C TYR A 59 -24.39 27.59 -7.84
N ALA A 60 -25.45 28.30 -7.40
CA ALA A 60 -26.81 27.88 -7.70
C ALA A 60 -27.08 27.94 -9.21
N SER A 61 -27.73 26.91 -9.71
CA SER A 61 -28.13 26.78 -11.12
C SER A 61 -29.45 26.03 -11.24
N GLY A 62 -30.02 25.94 -12.43
CA GLY A 62 -31.31 25.26 -12.62
C GLY A 62 -31.33 23.79 -12.25
N ASP A 63 -30.18 23.12 -12.27
CA ASP A 63 -30.00 21.73 -11.93
C ASP A 63 -29.34 21.50 -10.52
N PHE A 64 -29.07 22.58 -9.79
CA PHE A 64 -28.54 22.57 -8.41
C PHE A 64 -28.97 23.88 -7.72
N THR A 65 -30.12 23.84 -7.09
CA THR A 65 -30.77 25.02 -6.54
C THR A 65 -30.16 25.49 -5.21
N ALA A 66 -30.46 26.72 -4.80
CA ALA A 66 -30.05 27.23 -3.48
C ALA A 66 -30.61 26.37 -2.34
N GLU A 67 -31.76 25.74 -2.52
CA GLU A 67 -32.36 24.84 -1.55
C GLU A 67 -31.58 23.52 -1.48
N ASP A 68 -31.13 22.96 -2.62
CA ASP A 68 -30.25 21.79 -2.64
C ASP A 68 -28.92 22.05 -1.90
N ILE A 69 -28.36 23.26 -2.11
CA ILE A 69 -27.15 23.71 -1.42
C ILE A 69 -27.40 23.79 0.08
N ARG A 70 -28.48 24.42 0.49
CA ARG A 70 -28.87 24.55 1.90
C ARG A 70 -28.98 23.17 2.56
N GLN A 71 -29.75 22.28 1.97
CA GLN A 71 -29.96 20.94 2.50
C GLN A 71 -28.63 20.18 2.69
N ARG A 72 -27.71 20.26 1.74
CA ARG A 72 -26.40 19.60 1.81
C ARG A 72 -25.48 20.21 2.86
N VAL A 73 -25.42 21.54 2.95
CA VAL A 73 -24.62 22.24 3.96
C VAL A 73 -25.15 21.96 5.36
N VAL A 74 -26.46 22.00 5.57
CA VAL A 74 -27.07 21.68 6.85
C VAL A 74 -26.85 20.20 7.23
N ALA A 75 -27.01 19.29 6.29
CA ALA A 75 -26.73 17.88 6.55
C ALA A 75 -25.25 17.63 6.96
N GLY A 76 -24.31 18.34 6.32
CA GLY A 76 -22.90 18.30 6.70
C GLY A 76 -22.64 18.84 8.12
N TYR A 77 -23.32 19.92 8.49
CA TYR A 77 -23.24 20.52 9.82
C TYR A 77 -23.81 19.59 10.91
N GLN A 78 -25.01 19.06 10.68
CA GLN A 78 -25.67 18.11 11.58
C GLN A 78 -24.88 16.83 11.78
N PHE A 79 -24.17 16.36 10.75
CA PHE A 79 -23.28 15.21 10.88
C PHE A 79 -22.24 15.43 11.97
N VAL A 80 -21.66 16.63 12.07
CA VAL A 80 -20.69 16.97 13.11
C VAL A 80 -21.35 17.12 14.48
N GLU A 81 -22.57 17.65 14.54
CA GLU A 81 -23.32 17.76 15.80
C GLU A 81 -23.68 16.41 16.41
N CYS A 82 -23.95 15.40 15.57
CA CYS A 82 -24.25 14.04 16.01
C CYS A 82 -23.01 13.25 16.49
N LEU A 83 -21.79 13.77 16.29
CA LEU A 83 -20.59 13.12 16.82
C LEU A 83 -20.50 13.26 18.35
N PRO A 84 -20.01 12.24 19.09
CA PRO A 84 -19.76 12.34 20.53
C PRO A 84 -18.92 13.58 20.87
N LYS A 85 -19.16 14.20 22.03
CA LYS A 85 -18.46 15.43 22.45
C LYS A 85 -16.94 15.31 22.38
N GLU A 86 -16.41 14.14 22.70
CA GLU A 86 -14.97 13.80 22.61
C GLU A 86 -14.41 13.86 21.17
N GLN A 87 -15.29 13.82 20.17
CA GLN A 87 -14.92 13.88 18.76
C GLN A 87 -15.13 15.26 18.10
N LYS A 88 -15.68 16.24 18.83
CA LYS A 88 -15.99 17.58 18.30
C LYS A 88 -14.84 18.59 18.45
N GLU A 89 -13.93 18.39 19.41
CA GLU A 89 -12.83 19.33 19.64
C GLU A 89 -11.58 18.93 18.81
N PRO A 90 -10.99 19.88 18.07
CA PRO A 90 -9.68 19.65 17.47
C PRO A 90 -8.64 19.52 18.60
N ALA A 91 -7.81 18.47 18.56
CA ALA A 91 -6.76 18.25 19.55
C ALA A 91 -5.90 19.52 19.72
N ARG A 92 -6.00 20.16 20.88
CA ARG A 92 -5.12 21.26 21.30
C ARG A 92 -3.74 20.68 21.55
N GLY A 93 -2.80 20.94 20.67
CA GLY A 93 -1.39 20.73 20.98
C GLY A 93 -0.50 20.11 19.93
N GLN A 94 -0.61 20.47 18.66
CA GLN A 94 0.54 20.47 17.77
C GLN A 94 0.46 21.71 16.88
N LYS A 95 1.50 22.58 16.99
CA LYS A 95 1.63 23.76 16.17
C LYS A 95 1.75 23.30 14.69
N GLY A 96 0.63 23.32 14.00
CA GLY A 96 0.62 23.26 12.56
C GLY A 96 1.36 24.47 12.00
N VAL A 97 2.31 24.25 11.12
CA VAL A 97 3.02 25.30 10.41
C VAL A 97 2.00 26.22 9.74
N ARG A 98 1.99 27.47 10.18
CA ARG A 98 1.12 28.51 9.66
C ARG A 98 1.73 28.99 8.36
N VAL A 99 1.27 28.50 7.23
CA VAL A 99 1.65 29.04 5.91
C VAL A 99 0.86 30.31 5.68
N THR A 100 1.50 31.46 5.85
CA THR A 100 0.98 32.77 5.47
C THR A 100 1.24 32.98 3.97
N TYR A 101 0.18 33.01 3.17
CA TYR A 101 0.27 33.41 1.77
C TYR A 101 0.15 34.93 1.67
N THR A 102 1.16 35.56 1.13
CA THR A 102 1.07 36.97 0.61
C THR A 102 0.52 36.88 -0.81
N PRO A 103 -0.58 37.57 -1.14
CA PRO A 103 -1.04 37.63 -2.51
C PRO A 103 -0.16 38.59 -3.30
N VAL A 104 0.51 38.11 -4.33
CA VAL A 104 1.12 38.97 -5.35
C VAL A 104 0.02 39.33 -6.34
N CYS A 105 -0.38 40.60 -6.31
CA CYS A 105 -1.23 41.21 -7.31
C CYS A 105 -0.33 41.76 -8.42
N GLY A 106 -0.48 41.27 -9.64
CA GLY A 106 0.25 41.77 -10.81
C GLY A 106 -0.23 41.08 -12.06
N SER A 107 -1.00 41.81 -12.84
CA SER A 107 -1.48 41.45 -14.18
C SER A 107 -0.34 41.35 -15.17
N ASN A 108 -0.16 40.20 -15.85
CA ASN A 108 0.19 40.11 -17.28
C ASN A 108 0.04 38.68 -17.76
N GLU A 109 -0.65 38.51 -18.88
CA GLU A 109 -1.08 37.26 -19.51
C GLU A 109 0.02 36.64 -20.35
N ASP A 110 1.22 36.36 -19.88
CA ASP A 110 2.23 35.64 -20.67
C ASP A 110 3.31 34.94 -19.84
N ASP A 111 3.07 34.63 -18.56
CA ASP A 111 4.06 33.86 -17.78
C ASP A 111 3.67 32.39 -17.62
N ALA A 112 4.55 31.57 -18.17
CA ALA A 112 4.50 30.13 -18.20
C ALA A 112 4.49 29.46 -16.80
N PRO A 113 4.08 28.17 -16.70
CA PRO A 113 3.76 27.50 -15.44
C PRO A 113 4.94 27.12 -14.53
N GLU A 114 6.11 27.74 -14.67
CA GLU A 114 7.31 27.42 -13.87
C GLU A 114 7.18 27.76 -12.37
N VAL A 115 6.42 28.81 -12.03
CA VAL A 115 6.28 29.27 -10.63
C VAL A 115 5.44 28.30 -9.76
N VAL A 116 4.63 27.46 -10.38
CA VAL A 116 3.79 26.49 -9.68
C VAL A 116 4.59 25.25 -9.25
N LEU A 117 5.65 24.92 -9.96
CA LEU A 117 6.52 23.77 -9.66
C LEU A 117 7.40 24.01 -8.42
N GLU A 118 7.96 25.19 -8.26
CA GLU A 118 8.81 25.53 -7.09
C GLU A 118 8.04 25.50 -5.75
N LYS A 119 6.79 25.99 -5.72
CA LYS A 119 5.95 25.92 -4.51
C LYS A 119 5.52 24.50 -4.13
N ASN A 120 5.40 23.60 -5.10
CA ASN A 120 5.13 22.19 -4.82
C ASN A 120 6.37 21.47 -4.29
N ASP A 121 7.55 21.85 -4.66
CA ASP A 121 8.79 21.23 -4.20
C ASP A 121 9.13 21.59 -2.75
N GLU A 122 8.89 22.83 -2.31
CA GLU A 122 9.02 23.20 -0.89
C GLU A 122 8.02 22.44 0.02
N LEU A 123 6.78 22.23 -0.41
CA LEU A 123 5.79 21.44 0.33
C LEU A 123 6.14 19.95 0.43
N ARG A 124 6.97 19.45 -0.47
CA ARG A 124 7.44 18.05 -0.49
C ARG A 124 8.74 17.86 0.27
N ALA A 125 9.60 18.89 0.35
CA ALA A 125 10.81 18.86 1.14
C ALA A 125 10.54 18.64 2.64
N ASP A 126 9.36 19.07 3.12
CA ASP A 126 8.92 18.92 4.51
C ASP A 126 8.15 17.63 4.80
N ALA A 127 8.06 16.67 3.85
CA ALA A 127 7.43 15.39 4.11
C ALA A 127 8.20 14.63 5.19
N PRO A 128 7.52 14.08 6.23
CA PRO A 128 8.19 13.43 7.35
C PRO A 128 8.94 12.17 6.88
N TYR A 129 10.12 11.95 7.50
CA TYR A 129 10.84 10.69 7.39
C TYR A 129 10.26 9.67 8.36
N ILE A 130 10.56 8.40 8.17
CA ILE A 130 10.39 7.39 9.22
C ILE A 130 11.27 7.82 10.40
N PRO A 131 10.72 7.91 11.64
CA PRO A 131 11.45 8.40 12.81
C PRO A 131 12.74 7.64 13.07
N ASP A 132 13.80 8.33 13.46
CA ASP A 132 15.09 7.69 13.80
C ASP A 132 14.96 6.70 14.98
N THR A 133 13.97 6.90 15.86
CA THR A 133 13.62 5.98 16.96
C THR A 133 13.21 4.59 16.47
N VAL A 134 12.57 4.51 15.30
CA VAL A 134 12.25 3.23 14.64
C VAL A 134 13.54 2.48 14.34
N PHE A 135 14.49 3.14 13.65
CA PHE A 135 15.76 2.52 13.26
C PHE A 135 16.64 2.09 14.43
N ALA A 136 16.54 2.79 15.57
CA ALA A 136 17.27 2.43 16.78
C ALA A 136 16.76 1.15 17.46
N SER A 137 15.53 0.73 17.17
CA SER A 137 14.85 -0.38 17.84
C SER A 137 14.51 -1.57 16.91
N LEU A 138 14.85 -1.48 15.62
CA LEU A 138 14.61 -2.55 14.65
C LEU A 138 15.25 -3.87 15.06
N PRO A 139 14.68 -5.03 14.69
CA PRO A 139 15.37 -6.30 14.68
C PRO A 139 16.71 -6.23 13.92
N ASP A 140 17.74 -6.97 14.39
CA ASP A 140 19.10 -6.91 13.83
C ASP A 140 19.13 -7.12 12.32
N PHE A 141 18.36 -8.06 11.82
CA PHE A 141 18.25 -8.31 10.37
C PHE A 141 17.87 -7.03 9.60
N LEU A 142 16.87 -6.29 10.05
CA LEU A 142 16.41 -5.07 9.39
C LEU A 142 17.40 -3.91 9.55
N ILE A 143 18.12 -3.83 10.67
CA ILE A 143 19.24 -2.88 10.84
C ILE A 143 20.29 -3.14 9.76
N ARG A 144 20.67 -4.41 9.55
CA ARG A 144 21.63 -4.80 8.51
C ARG A 144 21.11 -4.46 7.11
N CYS A 145 19.82 -4.64 6.81
CA CYS A 145 19.22 -4.24 5.54
C CYS A 145 19.38 -2.74 5.23
N CYS A 146 19.42 -1.89 6.26
CA CYS A 146 19.53 -0.44 6.13
C CYS A 146 20.97 0.10 6.23
N ARG A 147 21.97 -0.78 6.40
CA ARG A 147 23.34 -0.40 6.78
C ARG A 147 24.05 0.46 5.74
N TYR A 148 23.90 0.13 4.46
CA TYR A 148 24.63 0.74 3.36
C TYR A 148 23.71 1.65 2.52
N THR A 149 23.06 2.60 3.17
CA THR A 149 22.19 3.58 2.51
C THR A 149 22.85 4.96 2.53
N SER A 150 22.72 5.71 1.46
CA SER A 150 23.40 7.01 1.26
C SER A 150 22.76 8.13 2.07
N ASP A 151 21.44 8.12 2.22
CA ASP A 151 20.67 9.16 2.90
C ASP A 151 19.42 8.58 3.61
N LYS A 152 18.74 9.43 4.38
CA LYS A 152 17.54 9.05 5.14
C LYS A 152 16.39 8.54 4.25
N ARG A 153 16.21 9.06 3.04
CA ARG A 153 15.16 8.61 2.11
C ARG A 153 15.47 7.23 1.56
N GLU A 154 16.72 7.00 1.20
CA GLU A 154 17.14 5.66 0.76
C GLU A 154 17.03 4.64 1.87
N ARG A 155 17.35 5.03 3.11
CA ARG A 155 17.19 4.21 4.30
C ARG A 155 15.72 3.81 4.52
N ASP A 156 14.81 4.76 4.41
CA ASP A 156 13.38 4.52 4.52
C ASP A 156 12.89 3.57 3.41
N MET A 157 13.33 3.79 2.17
CA MET A 157 13.01 2.93 1.03
C MET A 157 13.58 1.52 1.21
N ALA A 158 14.82 1.39 1.69
CA ALA A 158 15.44 0.10 2.00
C ALA A 158 14.62 -0.67 3.04
N LEU A 159 14.25 -0.02 4.15
CA LEU A 159 13.42 -0.62 5.19
C LEU A 159 12.09 -1.13 4.61
N LEU A 160 11.36 -0.28 3.91
CA LEU A 160 10.04 -0.63 3.36
C LEU A 160 10.13 -1.74 2.30
N GLY A 161 11.13 -1.68 1.42
CA GLY A 161 11.36 -2.71 0.43
C GLY A 161 11.75 -4.06 1.05
N CYS A 162 12.57 -4.05 2.12
CA CYS A 162 12.91 -5.25 2.86
C CYS A 162 11.70 -5.82 3.60
N LEU A 163 10.89 -4.99 4.27
CA LEU A 163 9.65 -5.43 4.92
C LEU A 163 8.68 -6.06 3.91
N ASN A 164 8.56 -5.48 2.71
CA ASN A 164 7.74 -6.04 1.65
C ASN A 164 8.27 -7.39 1.15
N SER A 165 9.58 -7.51 0.90
CA SER A 165 10.20 -8.78 0.51
C SER A 165 10.05 -9.84 1.60
N CYS A 166 10.25 -9.48 2.89
CA CYS A 166 10.04 -10.37 4.02
C CYS A 166 8.59 -10.84 4.12
N SER A 167 7.61 -9.97 3.84
CA SER A 167 6.19 -10.34 3.84
C SER A 167 5.90 -11.51 2.89
N ALA A 168 6.58 -11.58 1.75
CA ALA A 168 6.44 -12.64 0.76
C ALA A 168 7.20 -13.92 1.10
N ILE A 169 8.25 -13.83 1.95
CA ILE A 169 9.08 -14.97 2.35
C ILE A 169 8.53 -15.67 3.60
N PHE A 170 7.61 -15.07 4.35
CA PHE A 170 7.06 -15.60 5.58
C PHE A 170 5.79 -16.42 5.35
N PRO A 171 5.92 -17.73 5.00
CA PRO A 171 4.77 -18.60 4.76
C PRO A 171 4.07 -18.94 6.07
N TYR A 172 2.78 -19.24 6.00
CA TYR A 172 1.96 -19.68 7.14
C TYR A 172 2.00 -18.75 8.35
N VAL A 173 2.31 -17.45 8.14
CA VAL A 173 2.18 -16.42 9.16
C VAL A 173 0.81 -15.77 9.02
N SER A 174 0.06 -15.75 10.12
CA SER A 174 -1.27 -15.15 10.14
C SER A 174 -1.53 -14.38 11.42
N PHE A 175 -2.49 -13.48 11.37
CA PHE A 175 -3.02 -12.76 12.52
C PHE A 175 -4.51 -12.49 12.33
N LEU A 176 -5.25 -12.41 13.44
CA LEU A 176 -6.67 -12.10 13.40
C LEU A 176 -6.86 -10.58 13.32
N TYR A 177 -7.59 -10.10 12.31
CA TYR A 177 -8.00 -8.70 12.18
C TYR A 177 -9.51 -8.64 11.91
N LYS A 178 -10.25 -7.96 12.78
CA LYS A 178 -11.72 -8.02 12.81
C LYS A 178 -12.20 -9.49 12.99
N ARG A 179 -12.71 -10.11 11.95
CA ARG A 179 -13.28 -11.46 11.98
C ARG A 179 -12.61 -12.42 11.00
N SER A 180 -11.48 -12.03 10.43
CA SER A 180 -10.78 -12.79 9.40
C SER A 180 -9.29 -12.90 9.72
N LEU A 181 -8.68 -14.00 9.29
CA LEU A 181 -7.24 -14.17 9.31
C LEU A 181 -6.62 -13.43 8.13
N TYR A 182 -5.55 -12.71 8.40
CA TYR A 182 -4.75 -12.02 7.40
C TYR A 182 -3.31 -12.48 7.46
N SER A 183 -2.63 -12.48 6.32
CA SER A 183 -1.18 -12.68 6.24
C SER A 183 -0.44 -11.35 6.19
N PRO A 184 0.88 -11.33 6.40
CA PRO A 184 1.68 -10.10 6.36
C PRO A 184 1.87 -9.50 4.96
N HIS A 185 1.46 -10.17 3.87
CA HIS A 185 1.63 -9.68 2.51
C HIS A 185 1.00 -8.31 2.29
N PHE A 186 1.74 -7.35 1.72
CA PHE A 186 1.23 -6.01 1.43
C PHE A 186 1.77 -5.46 0.11
N TYR A 187 1.16 -4.37 -0.37
CA TYR A 187 1.53 -3.67 -1.59
C TYR A 187 2.31 -2.41 -1.27
N LEU A 188 3.48 -2.27 -1.87
CA LEU A 188 4.36 -1.11 -1.75
C LEU A 188 4.52 -0.41 -3.10
N ALA A 189 4.35 0.89 -3.10
CA ALA A 189 4.57 1.77 -4.24
C ALA A 189 5.62 2.83 -3.89
N SER A 190 6.79 2.75 -4.52
CA SER A 190 7.89 3.68 -4.33
C SER A 190 7.94 4.68 -5.49
N VAL A 191 7.49 5.90 -5.23
CA VAL A 191 7.43 6.97 -6.22
C VAL A 191 8.68 7.81 -6.13
N ALA A 192 9.53 7.78 -7.16
CA ALA A 192 10.78 8.54 -7.18
C ALA A 192 11.06 9.11 -8.57
N ALA A 193 11.58 10.33 -8.62
CA ALA A 193 12.00 10.93 -9.89
C ALA A 193 13.07 10.08 -10.59
N ALA A 194 13.25 10.28 -11.89
CA ALA A 194 14.33 9.63 -12.62
C ALA A 194 15.68 10.03 -12.01
N GLY A 195 16.56 9.06 -11.75
CA GLY A 195 17.86 9.32 -11.11
C GLY A 195 17.83 9.58 -9.60
N ALA A 196 16.66 9.56 -8.94
CA ALA A 196 16.53 9.83 -7.51
C ALA A 196 16.85 8.61 -6.60
N GLY A 197 17.71 7.69 -7.00
CA GLY A 197 18.18 6.61 -6.12
C GLY A 197 17.16 5.50 -5.83
N LYS A 198 16.14 5.30 -6.72
CA LYS A 198 15.20 4.17 -6.60
C LYS A 198 15.84 2.80 -6.80
N GLY A 199 17.13 2.75 -7.15
CA GLY A 199 17.90 1.51 -7.35
C GLY A 199 17.93 0.60 -6.12
N ILE A 200 17.82 1.16 -4.91
CA ILE A 200 17.74 0.38 -3.67
C ILE A 200 16.59 -0.62 -3.68
N MET A 201 15.48 -0.31 -4.35
CA MET A 201 14.34 -1.23 -4.46
C MET A 201 14.68 -2.51 -5.24
N ALA A 202 15.58 -2.43 -6.21
CA ALA A 202 16.09 -3.62 -6.91
C ALA A 202 16.91 -4.51 -5.97
N PHE A 203 17.73 -3.91 -5.09
CA PHE A 203 18.51 -4.66 -4.12
C PHE A 203 17.63 -5.33 -3.06
N THR A 204 16.58 -4.66 -2.57
CA THR A 204 15.65 -5.28 -1.62
C THR A 204 14.92 -6.49 -2.23
N ALA A 205 14.68 -6.50 -3.55
CA ALA A 205 14.07 -7.63 -4.25
C ALA A 205 15.02 -8.84 -4.40
N ILE A 206 16.35 -8.64 -4.25
CA ILE A 206 17.35 -9.72 -4.26
C ILE A 206 17.19 -10.64 -3.04
N LEU A 207 16.63 -10.13 -1.93
CA LEU A 207 16.32 -10.96 -0.77
C LEU A 207 15.46 -12.19 -1.10
N LEU A 208 14.66 -12.11 -2.18
CA LEU A 208 13.80 -13.19 -2.64
C LEU A 208 14.57 -14.29 -3.42
N ASP A 209 15.76 -13.98 -3.96
CA ASP A 209 16.46 -14.85 -4.91
C ASP A 209 16.84 -16.22 -4.31
N PRO A 210 17.41 -16.33 -3.10
CA PRO A 210 17.73 -17.62 -2.52
C PRO A 210 16.51 -18.53 -2.29
N THR A 211 15.38 -17.94 -1.89
CA THR A 211 14.12 -18.67 -1.69
C THR A 211 13.52 -19.08 -3.05
N GLN A 212 13.61 -18.22 -4.07
CA GLN A 212 13.20 -18.59 -5.42
C GLN A 212 14.05 -19.75 -5.97
N GLU A 213 15.37 -19.71 -5.77
CA GLU A 213 16.26 -20.78 -6.21
C GLU A 213 15.95 -22.11 -5.49
N TYR A 214 15.61 -22.06 -4.21
CA TYR A 214 15.14 -23.24 -3.47
C TYR A 214 13.91 -23.88 -4.13
N TYR A 215 12.89 -23.08 -4.52
CA TYR A 215 11.74 -23.58 -5.24
C TYR A 215 12.08 -24.05 -6.67
N ASP A 216 13.03 -23.39 -7.34
CA ASP A 216 13.52 -23.83 -8.64
C ASP A 216 14.21 -25.21 -8.59
N GLN A 217 14.94 -25.48 -7.52
CA GLN A 217 15.55 -26.80 -7.32
C GLN A 217 14.49 -27.87 -7.09
N ILE A 218 13.49 -27.61 -6.25
CA ILE A 218 12.35 -28.52 -6.02
C ILE A 218 11.61 -28.79 -7.34
N ARG A 219 11.33 -27.75 -8.11
CA ARG A 219 10.64 -27.86 -9.40
C ARG A 219 11.41 -28.73 -10.38
N ARG A 220 12.74 -28.52 -10.50
CA ARG A 220 13.60 -29.34 -11.36
C ARG A 220 13.62 -30.79 -10.92
N ALA A 221 13.66 -31.06 -9.62
CA ALA A 221 13.61 -32.42 -9.09
C ALA A 221 12.26 -33.09 -9.37
N ASN A 222 11.15 -32.39 -9.12
CA ASN A 222 9.80 -32.87 -9.37
C ASN A 222 9.56 -33.17 -10.86
N LYS A 223 10.03 -32.27 -11.75
CA LYS A 223 9.94 -32.47 -13.20
C LYS A 223 10.70 -33.72 -13.65
N LYS A 224 11.93 -33.90 -13.14
CA LYS A 224 12.73 -35.09 -13.45
C LYS A 224 12.05 -36.39 -12.94
N ALA A 225 11.49 -36.36 -11.75
CA ALA A 225 10.73 -37.48 -11.20
C ALA A 225 9.49 -37.81 -12.03
N TYR A 226 8.75 -36.78 -12.46
CA TYR A 226 7.61 -36.93 -13.35
C TYR A 226 7.98 -37.53 -14.70
N GLU A 227 9.04 -37.03 -15.35
CA GLU A 227 9.54 -37.57 -16.62
C GLU A 227 9.93 -39.06 -16.48
N GLN A 228 10.56 -39.47 -15.39
CA GLN A 228 10.89 -40.88 -15.10
C GLN A 228 9.62 -41.71 -14.89
N ALA A 229 8.66 -41.20 -14.11
CA ALA A 229 7.39 -41.88 -13.90
C ALA A 229 6.58 -42.03 -15.20
N LEU A 230 6.61 -41.02 -16.08
CA LEU A 230 5.96 -41.06 -17.38
C LEU A 230 6.56 -42.14 -18.30
N LEU A 231 7.90 -42.29 -18.34
CA LEU A 231 8.56 -43.36 -19.06
C LEU A 231 8.16 -44.74 -18.53
N GLY A 232 8.04 -44.90 -17.22
CA GLY A 232 7.51 -46.12 -16.57
C GLY A 232 6.08 -46.42 -17.01
N TRP A 233 5.22 -45.39 -17.00
CA TRP A 233 3.83 -45.50 -17.47
C TRP A 233 3.75 -45.91 -18.95
N ASP A 234 4.53 -45.31 -19.83
CA ASP A 234 4.56 -45.65 -21.25
C ASP A 234 5.01 -47.12 -21.49
N SER A 235 5.98 -47.59 -20.72
CA SER A 235 6.44 -48.96 -20.75
C SER A 235 5.33 -49.94 -20.32
N GLU A 236 4.60 -49.61 -19.25
CA GLU A 236 3.44 -50.36 -18.76
C GLU A 236 2.32 -50.38 -19.80
N GLN A 237 2.01 -49.28 -20.46
CA GLN A 237 1.06 -49.23 -21.55
C GLN A 237 1.43 -50.17 -22.71
N GLN A 238 2.70 -50.21 -23.08
CA GLN A 238 3.19 -51.08 -24.14
C GLN A 238 3.06 -52.54 -23.74
N GLN A 239 3.42 -52.89 -22.49
CA GLN A 239 3.25 -54.22 -21.96
C GLN A 239 1.77 -54.68 -21.90
N ALA A 240 0.87 -53.80 -21.38
CA ALA A 240 -0.55 -54.06 -21.31
C ALA A 240 -1.16 -54.35 -22.71
N ARG A 241 -0.71 -53.59 -23.75
CA ARG A 241 -1.10 -53.83 -25.13
C ARG A 241 -0.63 -55.21 -25.66
N ARG A 242 0.62 -55.63 -25.33
CA ARG A 242 1.13 -56.97 -25.70
C ARG A 242 0.36 -58.08 -25.02
N GLU A 243 -0.04 -57.86 -23.78
CA GLU A 243 -0.80 -58.82 -22.96
C GLU A 243 -2.33 -58.76 -23.24
N LYS A 244 -2.76 -57.87 -24.13
CA LYS A 244 -4.18 -57.62 -24.47
C LYS A 244 -5.04 -57.26 -23.24
N ARG A 245 -4.45 -56.61 -22.20
CA ARG A 245 -5.16 -56.05 -21.06
C ARG A 245 -5.23 -54.53 -21.17
N LEU A 246 -6.17 -53.91 -20.47
CA LEU A 246 -6.23 -52.45 -20.34
C LEU A 246 -5.21 -52.00 -19.29
N PRO A 247 -4.42 -50.93 -19.57
CA PRO A 247 -3.56 -50.33 -18.56
C PRO A 247 -4.42 -49.68 -17.46
N ASP A 248 -3.91 -49.68 -16.24
CA ASP A 248 -4.59 -49.01 -15.13
C ASP A 248 -4.40 -47.48 -15.26
N ILE A 249 -5.46 -46.79 -15.60
CA ILE A 249 -5.47 -45.33 -15.80
C ILE A 249 -5.09 -44.58 -14.51
N ASN A 250 -5.36 -45.15 -13.33
CA ASN A 250 -5.05 -44.55 -12.05
C ASN A 250 -3.51 -44.44 -11.78
N LEU A 251 -2.71 -45.23 -12.53
CA LEU A 251 -1.24 -45.20 -12.43
C LEU A 251 -0.62 -44.14 -13.32
N LYS A 252 -1.39 -43.37 -14.10
CA LYS A 252 -0.87 -42.27 -14.92
C LYS A 252 -0.30 -41.18 -14.00
N PRO A 253 0.98 -40.80 -14.14
CA PRO A 253 1.54 -39.73 -13.33
C PRO A 253 0.84 -38.40 -13.57
N GLU A 254 0.59 -37.67 -12.50
CA GLU A 254 0.09 -36.29 -12.57
C GLU A 254 1.26 -35.33 -12.78
N GLU A 255 1.08 -34.33 -13.66
CA GLU A 255 2.07 -33.28 -13.88
C GLU A 255 2.22 -32.41 -12.63
N PRO A 256 3.45 -32.24 -12.09
CA PRO A 256 3.66 -31.42 -10.91
C PRO A 256 3.39 -29.96 -11.20
N LYS A 257 2.67 -29.30 -10.30
CA LYS A 257 2.39 -27.87 -10.40
C LYS A 257 3.64 -27.06 -10.02
N ASP A 258 4.02 -26.14 -10.88
CA ASP A 258 5.17 -25.26 -10.70
C ASP A 258 4.89 -24.16 -9.68
N GLN A 259 5.67 -24.14 -8.58
CA GLN A 259 5.61 -23.08 -7.57
C GLN A 259 6.67 -22.01 -7.85
N TYR A 260 6.24 -20.74 -7.81
CA TYR A 260 7.11 -19.58 -7.96
C TYR A 260 6.83 -18.59 -6.83
N LEU A 261 7.91 -18.13 -6.18
CA LEU A 261 7.83 -17.02 -5.23
C LEU A 261 7.85 -15.67 -5.98
N LYS A 262 8.77 -15.53 -6.96
CA LYS A 262 8.91 -14.33 -7.77
C LYS A 262 8.09 -14.45 -9.05
N ILE A 263 7.19 -13.51 -9.26
CA ILE A 263 6.35 -13.42 -10.47
C ILE A 263 6.77 -12.19 -11.28
N SER A 264 6.87 -12.35 -12.61
CA SER A 264 7.14 -11.22 -13.51
C SER A 264 5.99 -10.22 -13.52
N ALA A 265 6.31 -8.93 -13.59
CA ALA A 265 5.33 -7.85 -13.80
C ALA A 265 4.60 -7.93 -15.16
N THR A 266 5.10 -8.75 -16.11
CA THR A 266 4.48 -9.03 -17.41
C THR A 266 3.54 -10.23 -17.40
N THR A 267 3.30 -10.84 -16.23
CA THR A 267 2.44 -12.02 -16.08
C THR A 267 1.01 -11.71 -16.50
N SER A 268 0.40 -12.57 -17.32
CA SER A 268 -1.01 -12.43 -17.68
C SER A 268 -1.95 -12.73 -16.50
N LYS A 269 -3.20 -12.26 -16.59
CA LYS A 269 -4.24 -12.50 -15.60
C LYS A 269 -4.38 -13.98 -15.24
N SER A 270 -4.53 -14.83 -16.24
CA SER A 270 -4.72 -16.27 -16.06
C SER A 270 -3.52 -16.90 -15.37
N ARG A 271 -2.32 -16.54 -15.80
CA ARG A 271 -1.09 -17.06 -15.23
C ARG A 271 -0.87 -16.59 -13.78
N LEU A 272 -1.31 -15.36 -13.44
CA LEU A 272 -1.28 -14.89 -12.04
C LEU A 272 -2.17 -15.75 -11.15
N ILE A 273 -3.39 -16.08 -11.59
CA ILE A 273 -4.30 -16.96 -10.82
C ILE A 273 -3.69 -18.36 -10.65
N GLU A 274 -3.06 -18.91 -11.68
CA GLU A 274 -2.36 -20.19 -11.59
C GLU A 274 -1.21 -20.13 -10.57
N HIS A 275 -0.38 -19.06 -10.60
CA HIS A 275 0.69 -18.88 -9.63
C HIS A 275 0.15 -18.78 -8.20
N LEU A 276 -0.91 -18.01 -7.98
CA LEU A 276 -1.53 -17.89 -6.66
C LEU A 276 -2.13 -19.23 -6.18
N ALA A 277 -2.74 -19.99 -7.10
CA ALA A 277 -3.27 -21.32 -6.77
C ALA A 277 -2.17 -22.31 -6.37
N THR A 278 -1.05 -22.29 -7.08
CA THR A 278 0.08 -23.19 -6.82
C THR A 278 0.85 -22.79 -5.56
N ALA A 279 1.02 -21.48 -5.33
CA ALA A 279 1.73 -20.98 -4.17
C ALA A 279 0.94 -21.17 -2.86
N GLY A 280 -0.40 -21.13 -2.90
CA GLY A 280 -1.24 -21.27 -1.72
C GLY A 280 -0.85 -20.32 -0.59
N GLU A 281 -0.70 -20.85 0.62
CA GLU A 281 -0.33 -20.10 1.83
C GLU A 281 1.12 -19.57 1.82
N VAL A 282 1.99 -20.06 0.93
CA VAL A 282 3.34 -19.51 0.76
C VAL A 282 3.29 -18.12 0.14
N GLY A 283 2.37 -17.94 -0.81
CA GLY A 283 2.20 -16.69 -1.51
C GLY A 283 3.24 -16.42 -2.60
N CYS A 284 3.11 -15.24 -3.21
CA CYS A 284 3.94 -14.78 -4.31
C CYS A 284 4.32 -13.31 -4.12
N CYS A 285 5.41 -12.90 -4.78
CA CYS A 285 5.84 -11.51 -4.87
C CYS A 285 6.02 -11.08 -6.33
N MET A 286 5.41 -9.97 -6.69
CA MET A 286 5.70 -9.29 -7.95
C MET A 286 6.49 -8.02 -7.64
N ALA A 287 7.75 -7.96 -8.09
CA ALA A 287 8.64 -6.83 -7.86
C ALA A 287 9.10 -6.24 -9.20
N THR A 288 8.95 -4.92 -9.37
CA THR A 288 9.46 -4.20 -10.53
C THR A 288 9.89 -2.79 -10.16
N THR A 289 11.03 -2.36 -10.68
CA THR A 289 11.53 -0.98 -10.55
C THR A 289 11.02 -0.06 -11.66
N GLU A 290 10.25 -0.61 -12.61
CA GLU A 290 9.63 0.11 -13.72
C GLU A 290 8.16 -0.28 -13.87
N ILE A 291 7.28 0.50 -13.29
CA ILE A 291 5.84 0.24 -13.31
C ILE A 291 5.26 0.19 -14.73
N ASN A 292 5.88 0.84 -15.71
CA ASN A 292 5.45 0.80 -17.11
C ASN A 292 5.42 -0.62 -17.68
N THR A 293 6.29 -1.51 -17.21
CA THR A 293 6.28 -2.92 -17.58
C THR A 293 4.95 -3.58 -17.19
N MET A 294 4.42 -3.22 -16.04
CA MET A 294 3.12 -3.70 -15.57
C MET A 294 1.98 -3.04 -16.33
N VAL A 295 2.06 -1.73 -16.60
CA VAL A 295 1.05 -0.97 -17.36
C VAL A 295 0.85 -1.55 -18.77
N SER A 296 1.94 -1.87 -19.47
CA SER A 296 1.86 -2.44 -20.82
C SER A 296 1.21 -3.83 -20.85
N SER A 297 1.41 -4.62 -19.81
CA SER A 297 0.75 -5.94 -19.66
C SER A 297 -0.72 -5.83 -19.27
N LEU A 298 -1.08 -4.77 -18.54
CA LEU A 298 -2.45 -4.47 -18.14
C LEU A 298 -3.28 -3.86 -19.28
N GLY A 299 -2.64 -3.21 -20.28
CA GLY A 299 -3.29 -2.37 -21.29
C GLY A 299 -4.36 -3.06 -22.15
N GLN A 300 -4.32 -4.37 -22.27
CA GLN A 300 -5.33 -5.16 -23.01
C GLN A 300 -6.45 -5.72 -22.09
N ASP A 301 -6.23 -5.78 -20.75
CA ASP A 301 -7.15 -6.42 -19.81
C ASP A 301 -7.29 -5.64 -18.47
N CYS A 302 -7.04 -4.32 -18.46
CA CYS A 302 -6.88 -3.49 -17.26
C CYS A 302 -7.96 -3.67 -16.19
N GLY A 303 -9.23 -3.56 -16.53
CA GLY A 303 -10.30 -3.61 -15.54
C GLY A 303 -10.46 -4.96 -14.84
N LYS A 304 -10.08 -6.05 -15.51
CA LYS A 304 -10.20 -7.41 -14.96
C LYS A 304 -9.01 -7.82 -14.08
N TYR A 305 -7.84 -7.22 -14.33
CA TYR A 305 -6.63 -7.48 -13.55
C TYR A 305 -6.67 -6.76 -12.20
N GLU A 306 -7.23 -5.55 -12.18
CA GLU A 306 -7.43 -4.75 -10.96
C GLU A 306 -8.28 -5.50 -9.92
N ASP A 307 -9.37 -6.15 -10.34
CA ASP A 307 -10.22 -6.94 -9.44
C ASP A 307 -9.42 -8.01 -8.69
N ILE A 308 -8.52 -8.74 -9.38
CA ILE A 308 -7.66 -9.73 -8.75
C ILE A 308 -6.73 -9.09 -7.73
N LEU A 309 -6.06 -7.99 -8.08
CA LEU A 309 -5.17 -7.30 -7.15
C LEU A 309 -5.94 -6.77 -5.95
N CYS A 310 -7.13 -6.23 -6.17
CA CYS A 310 -8.00 -5.75 -5.11
C CYS A 310 -8.43 -6.86 -4.15
N LYS A 311 -8.81 -8.02 -4.66
CA LYS A 311 -9.21 -9.19 -3.88
C LYS A 311 -8.01 -9.81 -3.17
N ALA A 312 -6.90 -10.01 -3.86
CA ALA A 312 -5.69 -10.58 -3.27
C ALA A 312 -5.13 -9.74 -2.12
N ALA A 313 -5.25 -8.40 -2.17
CA ALA A 313 -4.86 -7.53 -1.07
C ALA A 313 -5.62 -7.78 0.24
N HIS A 314 -6.82 -8.37 0.16
CA HIS A 314 -7.67 -8.71 1.30
C HIS A 314 -7.86 -10.21 1.50
N HIS A 315 -7.14 -11.06 0.76
CA HIS A 315 -7.28 -12.52 0.75
C HIS A 315 -8.69 -13.00 0.39
N GLU A 316 -9.40 -12.20 -0.43
CA GLU A 316 -10.71 -12.56 -0.96
C GLU A 316 -10.57 -13.52 -2.13
N GLU A 317 -11.53 -14.44 -2.30
CA GLU A 317 -11.51 -15.45 -3.32
C GLU A 317 -11.37 -14.89 -4.73
N VAL A 318 -10.43 -15.42 -5.50
CA VAL A 318 -10.26 -15.18 -6.92
C VAL A 318 -10.46 -16.47 -7.70
N SER A 319 -11.09 -16.38 -8.86
CA SER A 319 -11.35 -17.54 -9.71
C SER A 319 -11.20 -17.24 -11.17
N SER A 320 -10.86 -18.24 -11.96
CA SER A 320 -10.83 -18.19 -13.41
C SER A 320 -11.51 -19.41 -13.99
N SER A 321 -12.46 -19.17 -14.88
CA SER A 321 -13.12 -20.21 -15.66
C SER A 321 -12.69 -20.10 -17.12
N TYR A 322 -12.11 -21.14 -17.68
CA TYR A 322 -11.73 -21.18 -19.08
C TYR A 322 -12.88 -21.80 -19.91
N LYS A 323 -13.04 -21.30 -21.15
CA LYS A 323 -14.03 -21.85 -22.10
C LYS A 323 -13.62 -23.20 -22.72
N VAL A 324 -12.39 -23.65 -22.53
CA VAL A 324 -11.84 -24.86 -23.16
C VAL A 324 -11.34 -25.81 -22.08
N ASP A 325 -12.00 -26.91 -21.93
CA ASP A 325 -11.66 -28.21 -21.27
C ASP A 325 -10.82 -28.22 -19.97
N GLY A 326 -10.74 -27.11 -19.23
CA GLY A 326 -10.05 -27.04 -17.96
C GLY A 326 -11.01 -26.85 -16.78
N GLU A 327 -10.74 -27.52 -15.66
CA GLU A 327 -11.45 -27.24 -14.41
C GLU A 327 -11.21 -25.77 -13.99
N PRO A 328 -12.23 -25.09 -13.42
CA PRO A 328 -12.06 -23.72 -12.95
C PRO A 328 -11.04 -23.66 -11.81
N ILE A 329 -10.07 -22.76 -11.92
CA ILE A 329 -9.11 -22.51 -10.86
C ILE A 329 -9.76 -21.57 -9.85
N VAL A 330 -9.84 -22.01 -8.59
CA VAL A 330 -10.35 -21.21 -7.46
C VAL A 330 -9.27 -21.08 -6.41
N VAL A 331 -8.92 -19.86 -6.06
CA VAL A 331 -7.97 -19.53 -4.99
C VAL A 331 -8.73 -18.84 -3.87
N LYS A 332 -9.00 -19.57 -2.78
CA LYS A 332 -9.82 -19.08 -1.67
C LYS A 332 -9.14 -17.95 -0.89
N HIS A 333 -7.85 -18.07 -0.66
CA HIS A 333 -7.05 -17.12 0.11
C HIS A 333 -5.76 -16.77 -0.65
N PRO A 334 -5.83 -15.89 -1.66
CA PRO A 334 -4.64 -15.49 -2.42
C PRO A 334 -3.68 -14.68 -1.54
N HIS A 335 -2.40 -15.04 -1.54
CA HIS A 335 -1.33 -14.31 -0.85
C HIS A 335 -0.40 -13.69 -1.88
N LEU A 336 -0.44 -12.36 -1.99
CA LEU A 336 0.34 -11.60 -2.96
C LEU A 336 0.98 -10.38 -2.30
N ALA A 337 2.28 -10.25 -2.46
CA ALA A 337 3.01 -9.02 -2.19
C ALA A 337 3.34 -8.31 -3.51
N LEU A 338 3.21 -6.98 -3.53
CA LEU A 338 3.62 -6.14 -4.66
C LEU A 338 4.69 -5.15 -4.20
N ASN A 339 5.78 -5.06 -4.96
CA ASN A 339 6.83 -4.06 -4.76
C ASN A 339 7.05 -3.35 -6.10
N ILE A 340 6.41 -2.20 -6.27
CA ILE A 340 6.47 -1.45 -7.53
C ILE A 340 7.15 -0.10 -7.33
N ALA A 341 8.06 0.23 -8.23
CA ALA A 341 8.70 1.54 -8.24
C ALA A 341 8.56 2.21 -9.61
N GLY A 342 8.52 3.53 -9.61
CA GLY A 342 8.37 4.31 -10.84
C GLY A 342 8.42 5.80 -10.59
N THR A 343 8.29 6.57 -11.67
CA THR A 343 8.16 8.04 -11.58
C THR A 343 6.71 8.43 -11.27
N GLN A 344 6.52 9.65 -10.80
CA GLN A 344 5.19 10.19 -10.50
C GLN A 344 4.26 10.12 -11.72
N GLU A 345 4.76 10.44 -12.91
CA GLU A 345 4.00 10.40 -14.15
C GLU A 345 3.55 8.96 -14.50
N GLN A 346 4.46 7.98 -14.34
CA GLN A 346 4.15 6.57 -14.56
C GLN A 346 3.06 6.06 -13.60
N PHE A 347 3.13 6.45 -12.32
CA PHE A 347 2.11 6.13 -11.35
C PHE A 347 0.79 6.83 -11.63
N TYR A 348 0.82 8.06 -12.12
CA TYR A 348 -0.37 8.77 -12.54
C TYR A 348 -1.09 8.02 -13.67
N ILE A 349 -0.35 7.58 -14.69
CA ILE A 349 -0.89 6.78 -15.80
C ILE A 349 -1.48 5.46 -15.27
N PHE A 350 -0.74 4.76 -14.42
CA PHE A 350 -1.16 3.48 -13.84
C PHE A 350 -2.47 3.61 -13.05
N PHE A 351 -2.56 4.57 -12.13
CA PHE A 351 -3.76 4.75 -11.31
C PHE A 351 -4.89 5.53 -11.98
N ARG A 352 -4.63 6.26 -13.06
CA ARG A 352 -5.68 6.92 -13.85
C ARG A 352 -6.54 5.91 -14.60
N SER A 353 -5.96 4.82 -15.04
CA SER A 353 -6.65 3.74 -15.74
C SER A 353 -7.38 2.78 -14.80
N LEU A 354 -7.20 2.93 -13.49
CA LEU A 354 -7.71 2.05 -12.46
C LEU A 354 -8.70 2.78 -11.53
N GLU A 355 -9.63 2.05 -10.97
CA GLU A 355 -10.56 2.60 -10.00
C GLU A 355 -9.86 3.01 -8.69
N VAL A 356 -10.48 3.91 -7.94
CA VAL A 356 -9.97 4.42 -6.63
C VAL A 356 -9.71 3.30 -5.62
N GLY A 357 -10.27 2.13 -5.87
CA GLY A 357 -10.17 0.94 -5.03
C GLY A 357 -8.74 0.42 -4.86
N LEU A 358 -7.99 0.24 -5.94
CA LEU A 358 -6.64 -0.31 -5.88
C LEU A 358 -5.63 0.65 -5.26
N PHE A 359 -5.70 1.95 -5.60
CA PHE A 359 -4.80 2.97 -5.05
C PHE A 359 -4.71 2.90 -3.52
N SER A 360 -5.83 2.80 -2.84
CA SER A 360 -5.88 2.82 -1.38
C SER A 360 -5.32 1.55 -0.71
N ARG A 361 -4.98 0.50 -1.48
CA ARG A 361 -4.37 -0.74 -0.98
C ARG A 361 -2.84 -0.71 -0.95
N PHE A 362 -2.24 0.30 -1.57
CA PHE A 362 -0.80 0.49 -1.56
C PHE A 362 -0.32 1.33 -0.38
N ALA A 363 0.79 0.93 0.19
CA ALA A 363 1.66 1.79 0.98
C ALA A 363 2.51 2.63 0.01
N PHE A 364 2.36 3.96 0.07
CA PHE A 364 3.11 4.86 -0.79
C PHE A 364 4.31 5.45 -0.06
N TYR A 365 5.46 5.45 -0.73
CA TYR A 365 6.61 6.21 -0.30
C TYR A 365 7.13 7.07 -1.45
N THR A 366 7.43 8.34 -1.17
CA THR A 366 7.88 9.30 -2.19
C THR A 366 9.31 9.77 -1.91
N ARG A 367 10.15 9.79 -2.95
CA ARG A 367 11.48 10.38 -2.92
C ARG A 367 11.63 11.38 -4.05
N GLN A 368 12.05 12.60 -3.71
CA GLN A 368 12.38 13.62 -4.69
C GLN A 368 13.84 13.50 -5.15
N GLN A 369 14.13 14.09 -6.29
CA GLN A 369 15.50 14.16 -6.79
C GLN A 369 16.31 15.10 -5.90
N SER A 370 17.52 14.67 -5.50
CA SER A 370 18.49 15.57 -4.89
C SER A 370 18.90 16.65 -5.91
N GLN A 371 18.86 17.89 -5.51
CA GLN A 371 19.36 19.00 -6.34
C GLN A 371 20.89 19.09 -6.34
N LYS A 372 21.56 18.29 -5.50
CA LYS A 372 23.02 18.26 -5.40
C LYS A 372 23.55 17.04 -6.15
N TRP A 373 24.61 17.25 -6.92
CA TRP A 373 25.36 16.14 -7.48
C TRP A 373 26.06 15.39 -6.34
N GLU A 374 25.80 14.09 -6.26
CA GLU A 374 26.46 13.19 -5.34
C GLU A 374 27.65 12.54 -6.04
N SER A 375 28.77 12.37 -5.34
CA SER A 375 29.95 11.71 -5.89
C SER A 375 29.61 10.27 -6.29
N CYS A 376 29.96 9.92 -7.53
CA CYS A 376 29.89 8.54 -8.01
C CYS A 376 31.20 7.77 -7.79
N ALA A 377 32.18 8.37 -7.09
CA ALA A 377 33.42 7.70 -6.75
C ALA A 377 33.12 6.54 -5.76
N PRO A 378 33.76 5.37 -5.92
CA PRO A 378 33.66 4.35 -4.90
C PRO A 378 34.21 4.93 -3.59
N GLY A 379 33.39 4.85 -2.52
CA GLY A 379 33.82 5.26 -1.19
C GLY A 379 34.94 4.36 -0.66
N ASP A 380 35.44 4.68 0.54
CA ASP A 380 36.49 3.88 1.20
C ASP A 380 36.06 2.45 1.47
N GLU A 381 34.76 2.18 1.58
CA GLU A 381 34.18 0.83 1.66
C GLU A 381 33.53 0.46 0.32
N GLN A 382 34.23 -0.31 -0.51
CA GLN A 382 33.65 -0.94 -1.70
C GLN A 382 32.78 -2.13 -1.27
N VAL A 383 31.45 -1.92 -1.17
CA VAL A 383 30.51 -2.98 -0.83
C VAL A 383 29.80 -3.46 -2.09
N ASP A 384 29.94 -4.75 -2.39
CA ASP A 384 29.04 -5.42 -3.34
C ASP A 384 27.65 -5.56 -2.72
N LEU A 385 26.79 -4.55 -2.93
CA LEU A 385 25.42 -4.56 -2.43
C LEU A 385 24.61 -5.77 -2.92
N ARG A 386 24.86 -6.24 -4.15
CA ARG A 386 24.17 -7.41 -4.70
C ARG A 386 24.53 -8.66 -3.88
N GLY A 387 25.80 -8.95 -3.72
CA GLY A 387 26.27 -10.07 -2.91
C GLY A 387 25.85 -9.96 -1.45
N TYR A 388 25.84 -8.72 -0.92
CA TYR A 388 25.40 -8.45 0.44
C TYR A 388 23.91 -8.81 0.64
N PHE A 389 23.01 -8.30 -0.18
CA PHE A 389 21.57 -8.62 -0.10
C PHE A 389 21.30 -10.11 -0.41
N GLN A 390 22.09 -10.73 -1.27
CA GLN A 390 21.99 -12.15 -1.53
C GLN A 390 22.39 -12.99 -0.29
N SER A 391 23.38 -12.53 0.47
CA SER A 391 23.76 -13.18 1.75
C SER A 391 22.67 -13.06 2.81
N LEU A 392 22.02 -11.88 2.93
CA LEU A 392 20.86 -11.70 3.80
C LEU A 392 19.67 -12.56 3.34
N GLY A 393 19.46 -12.70 2.05
CA GLY A 393 18.41 -13.57 1.50
C GLY A 393 18.59 -15.05 1.86
N LYS A 394 19.82 -15.54 2.05
CA LYS A 394 20.08 -16.91 2.54
C LYS A 394 19.61 -17.09 3.98
N GLU A 395 19.77 -16.07 4.84
CA GLU A 395 19.23 -16.11 6.20
C GLU A 395 17.69 -16.14 6.18
N LEU A 396 17.06 -15.34 5.30
CA LEU A 396 15.62 -15.39 5.12
C LEU A 396 15.12 -16.73 4.60
N LEU A 397 15.88 -17.43 3.77
CA LEU A 397 15.56 -18.79 3.34
C LEU A 397 15.52 -19.76 4.53
N GLU A 398 16.43 -19.63 5.49
CA GLU A 398 16.38 -20.47 6.69
C GLU A 398 15.16 -20.13 7.57
N MET A 399 14.81 -18.85 7.69
CA MET A 399 13.57 -18.45 8.36
C MET A 399 12.35 -19.03 7.65
N HIS A 400 12.33 -18.96 6.32
CA HIS A 400 11.27 -19.52 5.48
C HIS A 400 11.08 -21.03 5.76
N LYS A 401 12.16 -21.83 5.77
CA LYS A 401 12.10 -23.26 6.04
C LYS A 401 11.54 -23.56 7.44
N VAL A 402 11.95 -22.81 8.45
CA VAL A 402 11.42 -22.96 9.82
C VAL A 402 9.92 -22.63 9.86
N LEU A 403 9.48 -21.60 9.14
CA LEU A 403 8.07 -21.21 9.10
C LEU A 403 7.20 -22.22 8.33
N LEU A 404 7.75 -22.91 7.32
CA LEU A 404 7.07 -24.04 6.66
C LEU A 404 6.76 -25.17 7.65
N GLU A 405 7.64 -25.43 8.60
CA GLU A 405 7.49 -26.47 9.63
C GLU A 405 6.70 -25.97 10.85
N SER A 406 6.68 -24.66 11.10
CA SER A 406 6.08 -24.03 12.27
C SER A 406 5.16 -22.86 11.87
N PRO A 407 3.96 -23.15 11.35
CA PRO A 407 2.94 -22.12 11.11
C PRO A 407 2.73 -21.23 12.33
N THR A 408 2.65 -19.93 12.14
CA THR A 408 2.70 -18.97 13.25
C THR A 408 1.49 -18.06 13.27
N LEU A 409 0.74 -18.11 14.38
CA LEU A 409 -0.29 -17.12 14.69
C LEU A 409 0.36 -15.98 15.51
N VAL A 410 0.36 -14.77 14.94
CA VAL A 410 0.76 -13.56 15.65
C VAL A 410 -0.43 -13.01 16.41
N THR A 411 -0.26 -12.78 17.71
CA THR A 411 -1.29 -12.25 18.59
C THR A 411 -0.94 -10.86 19.10
N PHE A 412 -1.96 -10.10 19.52
CA PHE A 412 -1.84 -8.73 19.98
C PHE A 412 -2.56 -8.57 21.32
N SER A 413 -1.96 -7.81 22.22
CA SER A 413 -2.56 -7.55 23.53
C SER A 413 -3.78 -6.64 23.45
N PRO A 414 -4.69 -6.69 24.46
CA PRO A 414 -5.82 -5.75 24.53
C PRO A 414 -5.38 -4.28 24.51
N ALA A 415 -4.24 -3.95 25.13
CA ALA A 415 -3.68 -2.60 25.15
C ALA A 415 -3.24 -2.14 23.74
N GLN A 416 -2.65 -3.04 22.94
CA GLN A 416 -2.27 -2.77 21.56
C GLN A 416 -3.52 -2.55 20.68
N TRP A 417 -4.58 -3.33 20.86
CA TRP A 417 -5.85 -3.10 20.16
C TRP A 417 -6.51 -1.78 20.54
N GLN A 418 -6.43 -1.38 21.79
CA GLN A 418 -6.94 -0.09 22.25
C GLN A 418 -6.15 1.06 21.62
N LEU A 419 -4.81 0.98 21.62
CA LEU A 419 -3.95 1.96 20.97
C LEU A 419 -4.27 2.08 19.48
N HIS A 420 -4.38 0.95 18.77
CA HIS A 420 -4.77 0.91 17.36
C HIS A 420 -6.10 1.62 17.11
N THR A 421 -7.12 1.29 17.91
CA THR A 421 -8.46 1.86 17.77
C THR A 421 -8.44 3.37 18.00
N THR A 422 -7.78 3.83 19.07
CA THR A 422 -7.68 5.26 19.40
C THR A 422 -6.96 6.02 18.28
N LEU A 423 -5.82 5.51 17.82
CA LEU A 423 -5.02 6.15 16.77
C LEU A 423 -5.79 6.30 15.46
N PHE A 424 -6.34 5.20 14.93
CA PHE A 424 -7.01 5.23 13.63
C PHE A 424 -8.40 5.87 13.68
N SER A 425 -9.08 5.86 14.83
CA SER A 425 -10.31 6.63 15.02
C SER A 425 -10.05 8.13 14.97
N GLU A 426 -8.99 8.60 15.61
CA GLU A 426 -8.63 10.03 15.60
C GLU A 426 -8.17 10.47 14.18
N LEU A 427 -7.36 9.68 13.50
CA LEU A 427 -6.97 9.96 12.12
C LEU A 427 -8.17 10.01 11.18
N LEU A 428 -9.08 9.04 11.29
CA LEU A 428 -10.30 9.00 10.49
C LEU A 428 -11.18 10.22 10.76
N ARG A 429 -11.37 10.58 12.04
CA ARG A 429 -12.12 11.76 12.45
C ARG A 429 -11.55 13.03 11.81
N ARG A 430 -10.22 13.24 11.87
CA ARG A 430 -9.56 14.40 11.27
C ARG A 430 -9.80 14.49 9.77
N VAL A 431 -9.61 13.38 9.06
CA VAL A 431 -9.79 13.32 7.61
C VAL A 431 -11.23 13.60 7.21
N LEU A 432 -12.21 13.07 7.94
CA LEU A 432 -13.63 13.32 7.69
C LEU A 432 -14.02 14.76 8.00
N LEU A 433 -13.54 15.35 9.10
CA LEU A 433 -13.78 16.75 9.43
C LEU A 433 -13.19 17.73 8.40
N GLU A 434 -12.05 17.35 7.78
CA GLU A 434 -11.47 18.13 6.68
C GLU A 434 -12.23 17.97 5.35
N GLY A 435 -13.30 17.19 5.33
CA GLY A 435 -14.10 16.93 4.13
C GLY A 435 -13.41 16.08 3.09
N ARG A 436 -12.47 15.20 3.51
CA ARG A 436 -11.71 14.29 2.64
C ARG A 436 -12.26 12.87 2.71
N ASP A 437 -13.52 12.66 2.37
CA ASP A 437 -14.19 11.36 2.49
C ASP A 437 -13.47 10.23 1.73
N SER A 438 -12.96 10.55 0.54
CA SER A 438 -12.15 9.61 -0.25
C SER A 438 -10.88 9.15 0.47
N SER A 439 -10.31 9.98 1.35
CA SER A 439 -9.14 9.63 2.17
C SER A 439 -9.49 8.73 3.35
N GLY A 440 -10.76 8.67 3.77
CA GLY A 440 -11.20 7.75 4.81
C GLY A 440 -10.93 6.28 4.48
N SER A 441 -10.97 5.90 3.21
CA SER A 441 -10.60 4.55 2.75
C SER A 441 -9.12 4.25 2.96
N LEU A 442 -8.22 5.23 2.79
CA LEU A 442 -6.79 5.10 3.06
C LEU A 442 -6.53 4.83 4.54
N ILE A 443 -7.15 5.62 5.43
CA ILE A 443 -6.96 5.47 6.88
C ILE A 443 -7.40 4.07 7.33
N ARG A 444 -8.56 3.58 6.86
CA ARG A 444 -9.04 2.24 7.22
C ARG A 444 -8.10 1.13 6.77
N ARG A 445 -7.44 1.29 5.61
CA ARG A 445 -6.48 0.32 5.09
C ARG A 445 -5.10 0.46 5.70
N ALA A 446 -4.71 1.67 6.07
CA ALA A 446 -3.49 1.91 6.84
C ALA A 446 -3.53 1.21 8.20
N GLY A 447 -4.71 1.10 8.84
CA GLY A 447 -4.87 0.29 10.05
C GLY A 447 -4.49 -1.17 9.86
N LEU A 448 -4.92 -1.79 8.74
CA LEU A 448 -4.53 -3.17 8.41
C LEU A 448 -3.03 -3.26 8.07
N LEU A 449 -2.48 -2.27 7.35
CA LEU A 449 -1.05 -2.23 7.05
C LEU A 449 -0.21 -2.21 8.33
N GLY A 450 -0.59 -1.42 9.33
CA GLY A 450 0.10 -1.38 10.63
C GLY A 450 0.17 -2.75 11.29
N MET A 451 -0.93 -3.51 11.26
CA MET A 451 -0.95 -4.87 11.79
C MET A 451 -0.07 -5.84 11.00
N ARG A 452 0.00 -5.70 9.67
CA ARG A 452 0.91 -6.47 8.81
C ARG A 452 2.37 -6.20 9.14
N LEU A 453 2.74 -4.93 9.28
CA LEU A 453 4.10 -4.55 9.67
C LEU A 453 4.45 -5.04 11.07
N ALA A 454 3.52 -4.92 12.03
CA ALA A 454 3.71 -5.46 13.38
C ALA A 454 3.92 -6.99 13.36
N ALA A 455 3.16 -7.70 12.52
CA ALA A 455 3.34 -9.14 12.35
C ALA A 455 4.73 -9.49 11.78
N ILE A 456 5.21 -8.74 10.77
CA ILE A 456 6.55 -8.96 10.20
C ILE A 456 7.64 -8.75 11.28
N LEU A 457 7.58 -7.65 12.03
CA LEU A 457 8.52 -7.36 13.12
C LEU A 457 8.49 -8.48 14.18
N THR A 458 7.30 -8.94 14.54
CA THR A 458 7.10 -10.03 15.50
C THR A 458 7.78 -11.35 15.04
N ILE A 459 7.76 -11.66 13.74
CA ILE A 459 8.44 -12.86 13.21
C ILE A 459 9.96 -12.77 13.37
N PHE A 460 10.55 -11.59 13.22
CA PHE A 460 11.96 -11.42 13.51
C PHE A 460 12.28 -11.64 14.99
N ARG A 461 11.44 -11.14 15.93
CA ARG A 461 11.63 -11.42 17.37
C ARG A 461 11.45 -12.90 17.68
N LYS A 462 10.44 -13.54 17.10
CA LYS A 462 10.30 -14.99 17.20
C LYS A 462 11.55 -15.73 16.73
N TRP A 463 12.18 -15.29 15.64
CA TRP A 463 13.42 -15.88 15.11
C TRP A 463 14.59 -15.73 16.07
N GLU A 464 14.70 -14.58 16.72
CA GLU A 464 15.73 -14.30 17.73
C GLU A 464 15.52 -15.14 19.00
N ASP A 465 14.25 -15.34 19.44
CA ASP A 465 13.89 -15.97 20.73
C ASP A 465 13.48 -17.44 20.60
N TYR A 466 12.30 -17.70 20.00
CA TYR A 466 11.63 -19.01 19.99
C TYR A 466 11.23 -19.43 18.58
N ARG A 467 12.14 -19.87 17.77
CA ARG A 467 11.97 -20.14 16.32
C ARG A 467 10.79 -21.02 15.96
N TYR A 468 10.47 -22.01 16.80
CA TYR A 468 9.41 -22.99 16.54
C TYR A 468 8.11 -22.74 17.30
N ALA A 469 7.95 -21.58 17.94
CA ALA A 469 6.68 -21.22 18.56
C ALA A 469 5.58 -21.09 17.49
N LYS A 470 4.42 -21.74 17.73
CA LYS A 470 3.26 -21.68 16.82
C LYS A 470 2.37 -20.45 17.07
N GLU A 471 2.50 -19.84 18.22
CA GLU A 471 1.84 -18.59 18.59
C GLU A 471 2.89 -17.67 19.21
N TYR A 472 2.90 -16.40 18.80
CA TYR A 472 3.83 -15.41 19.33
C TYR A 472 3.14 -14.05 19.44
N CYS A 473 3.22 -13.46 20.64
CA CYS A 473 2.62 -12.15 20.89
C CYS A 473 3.56 -11.03 20.47
N CYS A 474 3.01 -10.06 19.74
CA CYS A 474 3.74 -8.85 19.37
C CYS A 474 4.17 -8.07 20.62
N THR A 475 5.41 -7.58 20.66
CA THR A 475 5.86 -6.71 21.73
C THR A 475 5.27 -5.30 21.58
N ASP A 476 5.10 -4.58 22.70
CA ASP A 476 4.60 -3.20 22.63
C ASP A 476 5.55 -2.27 21.86
N ALA A 477 6.86 -2.55 21.91
CA ALA A 477 7.86 -1.80 21.16
C ALA A 477 7.69 -2.00 19.66
N ASP A 478 7.60 -3.24 19.18
CA ASP A 478 7.43 -3.56 17.78
C ASP A 478 6.07 -3.06 17.25
N PHE A 479 5.03 -3.15 18.09
CA PHE A 479 3.71 -2.63 17.74
C PHE A 479 3.74 -1.11 17.51
N ARG A 480 4.32 -0.35 18.44
CA ARG A 480 4.47 1.11 18.30
C ARG A 480 5.32 1.47 17.10
N MET A 481 6.41 0.76 16.88
CA MET A 481 7.29 0.94 15.71
C MET A 481 6.52 0.75 14.39
N ALA A 482 5.69 -0.29 14.29
CA ALA A 482 4.83 -0.51 13.13
C ALA A 482 3.84 0.65 12.92
N MET A 483 3.24 1.17 14.00
CA MET A 483 2.35 2.32 13.91
C MET A 483 3.09 3.59 13.48
N ASP A 484 4.30 3.86 13.97
CA ASP A 484 5.12 5.01 13.59
C ASP A 484 5.51 4.95 12.10
N ILE A 485 5.85 3.77 11.59
CA ILE A 485 6.11 3.58 10.15
C ILE A 485 4.85 3.93 9.33
N VAL A 486 3.70 3.38 9.70
CA VAL A 486 2.45 3.64 8.95
C VAL A 486 2.04 5.10 9.01
N LEU A 487 2.19 5.75 10.16
CA LEU A 487 1.91 7.19 10.30
C LEU A 487 2.76 8.02 9.37
N SER A 488 4.04 7.69 9.23
CA SER A 488 4.95 8.35 8.29
C SER A 488 4.48 8.17 6.84
N LEU A 489 4.00 6.97 6.47
CA LEU A 489 3.48 6.68 5.13
C LEU A 489 2.18 7.44 4.82
N ILE A 490 1.28 7.59 5.78
CA ILE A 490 0.04 8.37 5.61
C ILE A 490 0.39 9.83 5.29
N HIS A 491 1.30 10.43 6.01
CA HIS A 491 1.72 11.82 5.78
C HIS A 491 2.48 12.00 4.46
N ILE A 492 3.28 11.03 4.04
CA ILE A 492 4.03 11.05 2.77
C ILE A 492 3.09 10.88 1.56
N SER A 493 2.05 10.07 1.68
CA SER A 493 1.10 9.81 0.59
C SER A 493 0.08 10.93 0.37
N GLU A 494 -0.12 11.82 1.34
CA GLU A 494 -1.03 12.97 1.20
C GLU A 494 -0.66 13.93 0.06
N PRO A 495 0.61 14.31 -0.17
CA PRO A 495 1.00 15.17 -1.29
C PRO A 495 0.75 14.57 -2.67
N THR A 496 0.94 13.26 -2.84
CA THR A 496 0.75 12.58 -4.13
C THR A 496 -0.70 12.59 -4.62
N ARG A 497 -1.66 12.81 -3.72
CA ARG A 497 -3.08 12.91 -4.04
C ARG A 497 -3.55 14.34 -4.37
N ARG A 498 -2.73 15.35 -4.12
CA ARG A 498 -3.09 16.76 -4.35
C ARG A 498 -2.82 17.25 -5.77
N THR A 499 -2.18 16.46 -6.60
CA THR A 499 -2.04 16.71 -8.04
C THR A 499 -3.12 15.94 -8.79
N PRO A 500 -4.06 16.65 -9.43
CA PRO A 500 -5.10 16.04 -10.24
C PRO A 500 -4.54 15.38 -11.50
#